data_ca813f576d3a19c67159ecc81eb70537
#
_entry.id   ca813f576d3a19c67159ecc81eb70537
#
_cell.length_a   1.000
_cell.length_b   1.000
_cell.length_c   1.000
_cell.angle_alpha   90.00
_cell.angle_beta   90.00
_cell.angle_gamma   90.00
#
_symmetry.space_group_name_H-M   'P 1'
#
loop_
_entity.id
_entity.type
_entity.pdbx_description
1 polymer ?
#
loop_
_entity_poly.entity_id
_entity_poly.type
_entity_poly.pdbx_seq_one_letter_code
_entity_poly.pdbx_strand_id
1 'polypeptide(L)'
;MPPRLPERYRLTVRLGADGDVEEWLATDEHLERPVLIRFPGPAGSTKRMEQFLASVREAAATSHPHVQTVFAAGELHGSAFAVSEWDGAVTVADRLRAGETIPITEYLPNAAGLADGLAAFHAIGGVHGSIDTAAIHFSAAHPARLAGFGRIPTTTTQEEDTVALANVLRTAITGSDNPWVQPSQVAEGLPRSVDEALSAGASGSLGAAELADALRTIPYSPPRDVKAMWSPRGLVVFAAIVGAILALATIGFAIDIDPDSPFLYPAAPAERQPAAPATTIPVVEAPADVSIAASAVAYDPLGDGVENNDSAGAAVDGDRSTSWQTERYTDPLSTIKAGVGLVLTADGPISAIEITGSPDTRYSIGWASEPVPTPADWRPVGTGILLTGTTRHQVPPTEGVWLLWLTELPPQPDGSFWAQIADVSLIP
;
A
#
# COMPACT_ATOMS: atom_id res chain seq x y z
N MET A 1 3.84 20.68 -22.71
CA MET A 1 5.00 21.44 -22.20
C MET A 1 4.80 21.51 -20.68
N PRO A 2 5.77 21.11 -19.83
CA PRO A 2 5.57 21.16 -18.39
C PRO A 2 5.25 22.61 -17.95
N PRO A 3 4.41 22.75 -16.92
CA PRO A 3 4.06 24.06 -16.40
C PRO A 3 5.31 24.79 -15.89
N ARG A 4 5.35 26.12 -16.02
CA ARG A 4 6.45 26.91 -15.48
C ARG A 4 6.29 27.08 -13.97
N LEU A 5 7.38 26.89 -13.24
CA LEU A 5 7.47 26.99 -11.79
C LEU A 5 8.52 28.04 -11.39
N PRO A 6 8.47 28.54 -10.13
CA PRO A 6 9.62 29.24 -9.56
C PRO A 6 10.89 28.38 -9.64
N GLU A 7 12.05 29.01 -9.91
CA GLU A 7 13.36 28.34 -10.05
C GLU A 7 13.74 27.46 -8.84
N ARG A 8 13.12 27.72 -7.69
CA ARG A 8 13.27 26.93 -6.47
C ARG A 8 12.81 25.46 -6.63
N TYR A 9 11.88 25.18 -7.54
CA TYR A 9 11.28 23.84 -7.67
C TYR A 9 11.64 23.23 -9.03
N ARG A 10 12.28 22.08 -8.99
CA ARG A 10 12.64 21.32 -10.19
C ARG A 10 11.73 20.10 -10.28
N LEU A 11 10.89 20.07 -11.32
CA LEU A 11 10.06 18.89 -11.63
C LEU A 11 10.96 17.68 -11.94
N THR A 12 10.63 16.54 -11.34
CA THR A 12 11.39 15.31 -11.48
C THR A 12 10.58 14.28 -12.26
N VAL A 13 9.39 13.91 -11.79
CA VAL A 13 8.55 12.88 -12.39
C VAL A 13 7.10 13.31 -12.36
N ARG A 14 6.39 13.08 -13.48
CA ARG A 14 4.94 13.18 -13.50
C ARG A 14 4.35 11.92 -12.87
N LEU A 15 3.69 12.06 -11.72
CA LEU A 15 3.07 10.94 -11.01
C LEU A 15 1.74 10.50 -11.65
N GLY A 16 1.04 11.45 -12.29
CA GLY A 16 -0.24 11.17 -12.90
C GLY A 16 -1.20 12.34 -12.83
N ALA A 17 -2.48 12.02 -12.71
CA ALA A 17 -3.53 12.98 -12.46
C ALA A 17 -4.46 12.42 -11.37
N ASP A 18 -4.80 13.29 -10.41
CA ASP A 18 -5.81 13.05 -9.39
C ASP A 18 -7.05 13.87 -9.77
N GLY A 19 -8.02 13.22 -10.42
CA GLY A 19 -9.14 13.89 -11.05
C GLY A 19 -8.67 14.80 -12.19
N ASP A 20 -8.91 16.11 -12.05
CA ASP A 20 -8.50 17.13 -13.01
C ASP A 20 -7.16 17.81 -12.65
N VAL A 21 -6.48 17.35 -11.61
CA VAL A 21 -5.24 17.93 -11.10
C VAL A 21 -4.06 17.07 -11.50
N GLU A 22 -3.10 17.64 -12.22
CA GLU A 22 -1.83 16.96 -12.50
C GLU A 22 -0.94 16.97 -11.27
N GLU A 23 -0.30 15.83 -11.00
CA GLU A 23 0.61 15.63 -9.89
C GLU A 23 2.02 15.32 -10.36
N TRP A 24 2.98 16.01 -9.77
CA TRP A 24 4.39 15.88 -10.08
C TRP A 24 5.21 15.73 -8.80
N LEU A 25 6.08 14.77 -8.78
CA LEU A 25 7.19 14.76 -7.83
C LEU A 25 8.21 15.81 -8.28
N ALA A 26 8.68 16.62 -7.36
CA ALA A 26 9.66 17.67 -7.60
C ALA A 26 10.65 17.75 -6.44
N THR A 27 11.76 18.45 -6.68
CA THR A 27 12.73 18.79 -5.64
C THR A 27 12.62 20.27 -5.30
N ASP A 28 12.47 20.59 -4.02
CA ASP A 28 12.70 21.94 -3.49
C ASP A 28 14.22 22.13 -3.35
N GLU A 29 14.84 22.80 -4.30
CA GLU A 29 16.30 22.95 -4.37
C GLU A 29 16.90 23.80 -3.24
N HIS A 30 16.08 24.63 -2.57
CA HIS A 30 16.54 25.41 -1.40
C HIS A 30 16.58 24.58 -0.12
N LEU A 31 15.67 23.61 0.03
CA LEU A 31 15.56 22.78 1.21
C LEU A 31 16.03 21.34 0.96
N GLU A 32 16.50 21.05 -0.26
CA GLU A 32 17.02 19.74 -0.70
C GLU A 32 16.10 18.58 -0.32
N ARG A 33 14.78 18.78 -0.51
CA ARG A 33 13.79 17.77 -0.14
C ARG A 33 12.79 17.53 -1.28
N PRO A 34 12.21 16.30 -1.36
CA PRO A 34 11.12 16.02 -2.28
C PRO A 34 9.86 16.77 -1.86
N VAL A 35 9.09 17.19 -2.86
CA VAL A 35 7.79 17.84 -2.68
C VAL A 35 6.82 17.35 -3.75
N LEU A 36 5.54 17.31 -3.42
CA LEU A 36 4.47 17.09 -4.38
C LEU A 36 4.05 18.43 -4.97
N ILE A 37 4.10 18.58 -6.28
CA ILE A 37 3.57 19.76 -6.96
C ILE A 37 2.33 19.38 -7.75
N ARG A 38 1.28 20.20 -7.58
CA ARG A 38 -0.02 19.98 -8.18
C ARG A 38 -0.39 21.16 -9.05
N PHE A 39 -0.99 20.86 -10.22
CA PHE A 39 -1.47 21.84 -11.18
C PHE A 39 -2.92 21.54 -11.54
N PRO A 40 -3.81 22.53 -11.60
CA PRO A 40 -5.10 22.32 -12.22
C PRO A 40 -4.90 21.97 -13.69
N GLY A 41 -5.65 20.98 -14.20
CA GLY A 41 -5.50 20.44 -15.55
C GLY A 41 -5.55 21.47 -16.66
N PRO A 42 -5.14 21.09 -17.88
CA PRO A 42 -5.02 22.01 -19.00
C PRO A 42 -6.38 22.64 -19.34
N ALA A 43 -6.35 23.95 -19.59
CA ALA A 43 -7.49 24.79 -19.93
C ALA A 43 -8.50 25.04 -18.81
N GLY A 44 -8.03 25.19 -17.59
CA GLY A 44 -8.83 25.79 -16.54
C GLY A 44 -9.23 27.21 -16.93
N SER A 45 -10.54 27.50 -16.95
CA SER A 45 -11.00 28.88 -16.94
C SER A 45 -10.37 29.60 -15.75
N THR A 46 -10.23 30.92 -15.80
CA THR A 46 -9.80 31.73 -14.66
C THR A 46 -10.52 31.32 -13.37
N LYS A 47 -11.81 31.01 -13.47
CA LYS A 47 -12.63 30.51 -12.36
C LYS A 47 -12.06 29.19 -11.77
N ARG A 48 -11.58 28.27 -12.60
CA ARG A 48 -11.02 26.98 -12.13
C ARG A 48 -9.70 27.19 -11.37
N MET A 49 -8.84 28.08 -11.88
CA MET A 49 -7.61 28.45 -11.18
C MET A 49 -7.89 29.11 -9.83
N GLU A 50 -8.87 30.02 -9.78
CA GLU A 50 -9.30 30.68 -8.54
C GLU A 50 -9.80 29.67 -7.52
N GLN A 51 -10.65 28.72 -7.94
CA GLN A 51 -11.15 27.62 -7.08
C GLN A 51 -10.01 26.74 -6.55
N PHE A 52 -9.08 26.35 -7.41
CA PHE A 52 -7.90 25.58 -7.02
C PHE A 52 -7.08 26.35 -5.96
N LEU A 53 -6.73 27.59 -6.25
CA LEU A 53 -5.93 28.41 -5.35
C LEU A 53 -6.64 28.70 -4.02
N ALA A 54 -7.96 28.87 -4.03
CA ALA A 54 -8.74 29.06 -2.81
C ALA A 54 -8.63 27.82 -1.91
N SER A 55 -8.96 26.65 -2.43
CA SER A 55 -8.91 25.39 -1.68
C SER A 55 -7.52 25.08 -1.12
N VAL A 56 -6.46 25.21 -1.93
CA VAL A 56 -5.10 24.91 -1.46
C VAL A 56 -4.57 25.94 -0.46
N ARG A 57 -5.01 27.22 -0.52
CA ARG A 57 -4.65 28.24 0.46
C ARG A 57 -5.34 28.03 1.81
N GLU A 58 -6.59 27.58 1.80
CA GLU A 58 -7.31 27.17 3.00
C GLU A 58 -6.61 25.94 3.65
N ALA A 59 -6.21 24.95 2.84
CA ALA A 59 -5.41 23.83 3.32
C ALA A 59 -4.07 24.30 3.91
N ALA A 60 -3.38 25.25 3.28
CA ALA A 60 -2.12 25.82 3.78
C ALA A 60 -2.28 26.58 5.10
N ALA A 61 -3.47 27.11 5.38
CA ALA A 61 -3.79 27.80 6.64
C ALA A 61 -4.15 26.82 7.76
N THR A 62 -4.39 25.54 7.44
CA THR A 62 -4.76 24.51 8.40
C THR A 62 -3.51 23.76 8.88
N SER A 63 -3.19 23.85 10.17
CA SER A 63 -2.10 23.10 10.79
C SER A 63 -2.67 21.98 11.64
N HIS A 64 -2.66 20.76 11.11
CA HIS A 64 -3.17 19.59 11.82
C HIS A 64 -2.42 18.32 11.40
N PRO A 65 -2.09 17.36 12.31
CA PRO A 65 -1.35 16.15 11.98
C PRO A 65 -2.02 15.27 10.91
N HIS A 66 -3.36 15.31 10.84
CA HIS A 66 -4.17 14.55 9.89
C HIS A 66 -4.60 15.35 8.66
N VAL A 67 -3.97 16.49 8.38
CA VAL A 67 -4.15 17.27 7.15
C VAL A 67 -2.80 17.37 6.45
N GLN A 68 -2.77 17.11 5.14
CA GLN A 68 -1.55 17.20 4.34
C GLN A 68 -1.01 18.62 4.37
N THR A 69 0.26 18.76 4.68
CA THR A 69 0.91 20.08 4.75
C THR A 69 1.08 20.68 3.35
N VAL A 70 0.49 21.83 3.12
CA VAL A 70 0.73 22.67 1.93
C VAL A 70 1.76 23.73 2.27
N PHE A 71 2.90 23.73 1.58
CA PHE A 71 4.01 24.64 1.83
C PHE A 71 3.89 25.97 1.08
N ALA A 72 3.33 25.92 -0.13
CA ALA A 72 3.16 27.09 -0.97
C ALA A 72 2.03 26.88 -1.98
N ALA A 73 1.37 27.95 -2.38
CA ALA A 73 0.44 27.99 -3.49
C ALA A 73 0.56 29.33 -4.20
N GLY A 74 0.48 29.32 -5.53
CA GLY A 74 0.63 30.56 -6.30
C GLY A 74 0.26 30.41 -7.75
N GLU A 75 0.48 31.51 -8.47
CA GLU A 75 0.32 31.60 -9.91
C GLU A 75 1.62 32.09 -10.54
N LEU A 76 2.05 31.45 -11.62
CA LEU A 76 3.19 31.89 -12.39
C LEU A 76 2.88 31.77 -13.89
N HIS A 77 3.01 32.87 -14.64
CA HIS A 77 2.75 32.95 -16.09
C HIS A 77 1.38 32.39 -16.52
N GLY A 78 0.34 32.64 -15.72
CA GLY A 78 -1.02 32.18 -15.99
C GLY A 78 -1.29 30.71 -15.66
N SER A 79 -0.40 30.07 -14.91
CA SER A 79 -0.58 28.70 -14.40
C SER A 79 -0.58 28.70 -12.89
N ALA A 80 -1.63 28.19 -12.26
CA ALA A 80 -1.69 27.98 -10.83
C ALA A 80 -0.91 26.72 -10.44
N PHE A 81 -0.32 26.73 -9.24
CA PHE A 81 0.37 25.56 -8.67
C PHE A 81 0.21 25.52 -7.15
N ALA A 82 0.33 24.33 -6.59
CA ALA A 82 0.46 24.10 -5.16
C ALA A 82 1.66 23.19 -4.89
N VAL A 83 2.35 23.43 -3.79
CA VAL A 83 3.49 22.63 -3.33
C VAL A 83 3.13 22.07 -1.97
N SER A 84 3.11 20.75 -1.86
CA SER A 84 2.75 20.02 -0.65
C SER A 84 3.88 19.10 -0.22
N GLU A 85 3.77 18.63 0.98
CA GLU A 85 4.61 17.56 1.51
C GLU A 85 4.50 16.30 0.63
N TRP A 86 5.64 15.71 0.36
CA TRP A 86 5.76 14.37 -0.23
C TRP A 86 6.31 13.43 0.83
N ASP A 87 5.53 12.42 1.21
CA ASP A 87 5.85 11.45 2.25
C ASP A 87 5.83 9.99 1.73
N GLY A 88 5.68 9.81 0.41
CA GLY A 88 5.57 8.48 -0.19
C GLY A 88 4.32 7.72 0.24
N ALA A 89 3.30 8.43 0.70
CA ALA A 89 2.08 7.83 1.21
C ALA A 89 1.34 7.01 0.14
N VAL A 90 0.66 5.97 0.59
CA VAL A 90 -0.24 5.14 -0.21
C VAL A 90 -1.67 5.57 0.10
N THR A 91 -2.50 5.74 -0.91
CA THR A 91 -3.90 6.11 -0.71
C THR A 91 -4.75 4.91 -0.25
N VAL A 92 -5.91 5.19 0.37
CA VAL A 92 -6.92 4.13 0.60
C VAL A 92 -7.32 3.46 -0.72
N ALA A 93 -7.46 4.24 -1.80
CA ALA A 93 -7.78 3.69 -3.12
C ALA A 93 -6.72 2.70 -3.62
N ASP A 94 -5.43 2.96 -3.37
CA ASP A 94 -4.35 2.05 -3.76
C ASP A 94 -4.39 0.75 -2.96
N ARG A 95 -4.59 0.84 -1.64
CA ARG A 95 -4.74 -0.34 -0.78
C ARG A 95 -5.93 -1.20 -1.20
N LEU A 96 -7.09 -0.58 -1.42
CA LEU A 96 -8.28 -1.31 -1.88
C LEU A 96 -8.08 -1.97 -3.24
N ARG A 97 -7.36 -1.32 -4.15
CA ARG A 97 -7.01 -1.89 -5.47
C ARG A 97 -6.07 -3.09 -5.33
N ALA A 98 -5.22 -3.09 -4.31
CA ALA A 98 -4.39 -4.23 -3.93
C ALA A 98 -5.15 -5.32 -3.15
N GLY A 99 -6.45 -5.14 -2.89
CA GLY A 99 -7.25 -6.07 -2.09
C GLY A 99 -7.02 -5.94 -0.58
N GLU A 100 -6.38 -4.84 -0.14
CA GLU A 100 -6.06 -4.60 1.26
C GLU A 100 -7.08 -3.66 1.90
N THR A 101 -7.47 -3.97 3.14
CA THR A 101 -8.21 -3.07 4.01
C THR A 101 -7.27 -2.50 5.08
N ILE A 102 -7.73 -1.47 5.80
CA ILE A 102 -6.92 -0.90 6.88
C ILE A 102 -7.00 -1.82 8.10
N PRO A 103 -5.86 -2.21 8.70
CA PRO A 103 -5.86 -3.00 9.93
C PRO A 103 -6.61 -2.26 11.06
N ILE A 104 -7.39 -3.00 11.82
CA ILE A 104 -8.21 -2.43 12.91
C ILE A 104 -7.37 -1.65 13.93
N THR A 105 -6.13 -2.08 14.16
CA THR A 105 -5.17 -1.42 15.07
C THR A 105 -4.79 -0.02 14.62
N GLU A 106 -4.79 0.23 13.31
CA GLU A 106 -4.49 1.52 12.70
C GLU A 106 -5.77 2.33 12.47
N TYR A 107 -6.91 1.65 12.34
CA TYR A 107 -8.14 2.25 11.86
C TYR A 107 -8.72 3.31 12.82
N LEU A 108 -9.01 2.94 14.06
CA LEU A 108 -9.72 3.84 14.98
C LEU A 108 -8.96 5.14 15.29
N PRO A 109 -7.65 5.11 15.63
CA PRO A 109 -6.91 6.34 15.86
C PRO A 109 -6.88 7.25 14.62
N ASN A 110 -6.72 6.65 13.43
CA ASN A 110 -6.67 7.41 12.19
C ASN A 110 -8.05 7.93 11.78
N ALA A 111 -9.12 7.16 11.97
CA ALA A 111 -10.49 7.58 11.65
C ALA A 111 -10.91 8.79 12.50
N ALA A 112 -10.68 8.73 13.82
CA ALA A 112 -10.94 9.85 14.71
C ALA A 112 -10.07 11.07 14.35
N GLY A 113 -8.79 10.85 14.06
CA GLY A 113 -7.86 11.93 13.70
C GLY A 113 -8.18 12.58 12.35
N LEU A 114 -8.61 11.83 11.34
CA LEU A 114 -9.06 12.37 10.05
C LEU A 114 -10.31 13.24 10.19
N ALA A 115 -11.28 12.80 11.03
CA ALA A 115 -12.47 13.59 11.33
C ALA A 115 -12.10 14.88 12.10
N ASP A 116 -11.12 14.81 13.01
CA ASP A 116 -10.59 15.97 13.73
C ASP A 116 -9.86 16.95 12.79
N GLY A 117 -9.05 16.42 11.86
CA GLY A 117 -8.41 17.21 10.82
C GLY A 117 -9.40 17.91 9.90
N LEU A 118 -10.47 17.21 9.51
CA LEU A 118 -11.56 17.82 8.74
C LEU A 118 -12.29 18.90 9.55
N ALA A 119 -12.54 18.67 10.83
CA ALA A 119 -13.15 19.65 11.72
C ALA A 119 -12.25 20.92 11.84
N ALA A 120 -10.94 20.76 11.97
CA ALA A 120 -10.01 21.87 12.00
C ALA A 120 -10.02 22.69 10.69
N PHE A 121 -10.14 22.01 9.54
CA PHE A 121 -10.31 22.66 8.25
C PHE A 121 -11.63 23.40 8.11
N HIS A 122 -12.74 22.78 8.57
CA HIS A 122 -14.05 23.40 8.61
C HIS A 122 -14.12 24.62 9.54
N ALA A 123 -13.36 24.61 10.65
CA ALA A 123 -13.35 25.71 11.61
C ALA A 123 -12.83 27.03 11.04
N ILE A 124 -12.00 26.98 9.99
CA ILE A 124 -11.54 28.18 9.25
C ILE A 124 -12.46 28.56 8.08
N GLY A 125 -13.61 27.88 7.95
CA GLY A 125 -14.58 28.09 6.87
C GLY A 125 -14.31 27.29 5.60
N GLY A 126 -13.28 26.42 5.61
CA GLY A 126 -12.92 25.59 4.46
C GLY A 126 -14.00 24.53 4.13
N VAL A 127 -14.12 24.19 2.84
CA VAL A 127 -14.86 23.05 2.31
C VAL A 127 -13.92 22.27 1.42
N HIS A 128 -13.69 21.00 1.74
CA HIS A 128 -12.76 20.17 0.96
C HIS A 128 -13.32 19.86 -0.43
N GLY A 129 -14.56 19.51 -0.49
CA GLY A 129 -15.33 19.40 -1.72
C GLY A 129 -15.08 18.12 -2.54
N SER A 130 -14.07 17.30 -2.19
CA SER A 130 -13.68 16.14 -3.01
C SER A 130 -13.07 15.00 -2.20
N ILE A 131 -13.70 14.66 -1.06
CA ILE A 131 -13.25 13.55 -0.21
C ILE A 131 -13.70 12.22 -0.81
N ASP A 132 -12.72 11.40 -1.18
CA ASP A 132 -12.88 10.02 -1.65
C ASP A 132 -11.73 9.14 -1.15
N THR A 133 -11.66 7.90 -1.59
CA THR A 133 -10.60 6.96 -1.16
C THR A 133 -9.20 7.37 -1.62
N ALA A 134 -9.07 8.20 -2.65
CA ALA A 134 -7.79 8.76 -3.09
C ALA A 134 -7.36 9.98 -2.26
N ALA A 135 -8.30 10.63 -1.56
CA ALA A 135 -8.01 11.77 -0.69
C ALA A 135 -7.44 11.40 0.67
N ILE A 136 -7.43 10.11 1.06
CA ILE A 136 -6.89 9.65 2.33
C ILE A 136 -5.57 8.95 2.10
N HIS A 137 -4.51 9.54 2.64
CA HIS A 137 -3.13 9.08 2.53
C HIS A 137 -2.67 8.36 3.79
N PHE A 138 -2.04 7.19 3.64
CA PHE A 138 -1.39 6.44 4.71
C PHE A 138 0.10 6.37 4.47
N SER A 139 0.90 6.67 5.50
CA SER A 139 2.35 6.55 5.50
C SER A 139 2.79 5.79 6.74
N ALA A 140 3.85 5.01 6.64
CA ALA A 140 4.45 4.37 7.82
C ALA A 140 5.09 5.38 8.79
N ALA A 141 5.46 6.57 8.30
CA ALA A 141 6.13 7.60 9.07
C ALA A 141 5.17 8.57 9.76
N HIS A 142 3.93 8.64 9.34
CA HIS A 142 2.96 9.66 9.78
C HIS A 142 1.55 9.07 9.96
N PRO A 143 0.69 9.70 10.81
CA PRO A 143 -0.72 9.40 10.86
C PRO A 143 -1.38 9.55 9.48
N ALA A 144 -2.53 8.89 9.28
CA ALA A 144 -3.31 9.09 8.07
C ALA A 144 -3.66 10.56 7.86
N ARG A 145 -3.62 11.04 6.62
CA ARG A 145 -3.83 12.46 6.29
C ARG A 145 -4.90 12.65 5.24
N LEU A 146 -5.70 13.67 5.44
CA LEU A 146 -6.59 14.22 4.43
C LEU A 146 -5.75 15.03 3.44
N ALA A 147 -5.83 14.66 2.17
CA ALA A 147 -5.10 15.23 1.03
C ALA A 147 -6.07 15.51 -0.12
N GLY A 148 -5.57 15.76 -1.33
CA GLY A 148 -6.44 15.95 -2.49
C GLY A 148 -7.05 17.34 -2.62
N PHE A 149 -6.60 18.33 -1.85
CA PHE A 149 -7.08 19.71 -1.96
C PHE A 149 -6.89 20.29 -3.36
N GLY A 150 -7.85 21.08 -3.82
CA GLY A 150 -7.78 21.75 -5.12
C GLY A 150 -8.34 20.95 -6.30
N ARG A 151 -8.87 19.74 -6.10
CA ARG A 151 -9.65 19.01 -7.12
C ARG A 151 -10.97 19.73 -7.44
N ILE A 152 -11.63 19.40 -8.54
CA ILE A 152 -12.99 19.91 -8.82
C ILE A 152 -13.91 19.39 -7.70
N PRO A 153 -14.62 20.30 -6.99
CA PRO A 153 -15.46 19.89 -5.88
C PRO A 153 -16.68 19.09 -6.38
N THR A 154 -16.94 17.98 -5.73
CA THR A 154 -18.16 17.17 -5.87
C THR A 154 -19.16 17.44 -4.75
N THR A 155 -18.69 18.04 -3.65
CA THR A 155 -19.49 18.52 -2.52
C THR A 155 -19.27 20.02 -2.35
N THR A 156 -20.22 20.71 -1.73
CA THR A 156 -20.20 22.17 -1.60
C THR A 156 -20.42 22.68 -0.17
N THR A 157 -20.66 21.75 0.76
CA THR A 157 -20.89 22.07 2.17
C THR A 157 -20.01 21.21 3.08
N GLN A 158 -19.78 21.72 4.28
CA GLN A 158 -19.03 21.01 5.34
C GLN A 158 -19.76 19.72 5.80
N GLU A 159 -21.09 19.73 5.75
CA GLU A 159 -21.90 18.54 6.04
C GLU A 159 -21.65 17.45 4.99
N GLU A 160 -21.69 17.79 3.71
CA GLU A 160 -21.40 16.85 2.62
C GLU A 160 -19.97 16.28 2.70
N ASP A 161 -18.99 17.08 3.12
CA ASP A 161 -17.64 16.60 3.37
C ASP A 161 -17.59 15.56 4.50
N THR A 162 -18.35 15.80 5.58
CA THR A 162 -18.45 14.85 6.70
C THR A 162 -19.10 13.54 6.27
N VAL A 163 -20.17 13.62 5.48
CA VAL A 163 -20.84 12.46 4.88
C VAL A 163 -19.85 11.68 3.98
N ALA A 164 -19.11 12.38 3.14
CA ALA A 164 -18.11 11.76 2.27
C ALA A 164 -17.00 11.06 3.08
N LEU A 165 -16.47 11.73 4.13
CA LEU A 165 -15.45 11.13 5.00
C LEU A 165 -15.96 9.89 5.70
N ALA A 166 -17.16 9.91 6.28
CA ALA A 166 -17.75 8.75 6.97
C ALA A 166 -17.91 7.55 6.01
N ASN A 167 -18.33 7.80 4.76
CA ASN A 167 -18.41 6.77 3.72
C ASN A 167 -17.04 6.21 3.34
N VAL A 168 -16.03 7.06 3.17
CA VAL A 168 -14.66 6.64 2.87
C VAL A 168 -14.08 5.82 4.02
N LEU A 169 -14.28 6.23 5.27
CA LEU A 169 -13.84 5.48 6.44
C LEU A 169 -14.49 4.10 6.50
N ARG A 170 -15.78 3.99 6.20
CA ARG A 170 -16.44 2.68 6.10
C ARG A 170 -15.84 1.82 5.01
N THR A 171 -15.67 2.36 3.81
CA THR A 171 -15.07 1.65 2.67
C THR A 171 -13.65 1.19 2.98
N ALA A 172 -12.87 2.00 3.67
CA ALA A 172 -11.48 1.71 4.03
C ALA A 172 -11.32 0.47 4.92
N ILE A 173 -12.26 0.22 5.83
CA ILE A 173 -12.21 -0.94 6.74
C ILE A 173 -12.98 -2.15 6.18
N THR A 174 -14.02 -1.93 5.38
CA THR A 174 -14.85 -3.02 4.84
C THR A 174 -14.36 -3.55 3.51
N GLY A 175 -13.56 -2.79 2.77
CA GLY A 175 -13.20 -3.07 1.38
C GLY A 175 -14.36 -2.91 0.40
N SER A 176 -15.51 -2.36 0.83
CA SER A 176 -16.74 -2.27 0.04
C SER A 176 -17.37 -0.88 0.13
N ASP A 177 -17.81 -0.38 -1.01
CA ASP A 177 -18.60 0.85 -1.11
C ASP A 177 -20.10 0.62 -0.79
N ASN A 178 -20.51 -0.64 -0.62
CA ASN A 178 -21.89 -0.99 -0.26
C ASN A 178 -22.26 -0.45 1.11
N PRO A 179 -23.24 0.47 1.24
CA PRO A 179 -23.62 1.10 2.50
C PRO A 179 -24.21 0.12 3.53
N TRP A 180 -24.63 -1.05 3.10
CA TRP A 180 -25.21 -2.08 3.97
C TRP A 180 -24.17 -2.99 4.62
N VAL A 181 -22.91 -2.93 4.19
CA VAL A 181 -21.83 -3.68 4.81
C VAL A 181 -21.34 -2.91 6.03
N GLN A 182 -21.57 -3.50 7.21
CA GLN A 182 -21.18 -2.87 8.46
C GLN A 182 -19.74 -3.22 8.86
N PRO A 183 -18.93 -2.26 9.28
CA PRO A 183 -17.57 -2.49 9.75
C PRO A 183 -17.42 -3.61 10.78
N SER A 184 -18.29 -3.64 11.80
CA SER A 184 -18.25 -4.65 12.86
C SER A 184 -18.58 -6.07 12.40
N GLN A 185 -19.16 -6.23 11.20
CA GLN A 185 -19.47 -7.56 10.63
C GLN A 185 -18.30 -8.16 9.87
N VAL A 186 -17.41 -7.32 9.34
CA VAL A 186 -16.28 -7.75 8.49
C VAL A 186 -14.92 -7.64 9.19
N ALA A 187 -14.78 -6.73 10.16
CA ALA A 187 -13.57 -6.53 10.93
C ALA A 187 -13.73 -7.11 12.33
N GLU A 188 -13.17 -8.29 12.58
CA GLU A 188 -13.26 -8.97 13.87
C GLU A 188 -12.68 -8.11 15.00
N GLY A 189 -13.44 -7.94 16.08
CA GLY A 189 -13.06 -7.13 17.23
C GLY A 189 -13.40 -5.64 17.12
N LEU A 190 -14.01 -5.19 16.03
CA LEU A 190 -14.49 -3.82 15.91
C LEU A 190 -15.84 -3.65 16.64
N PRO A 191 -15.97 -2.70 17.59
CA PRO A 191 -17.22 -2.48 18.30
C PRO A 191 -18.34 -1.96 17.37
N ARG A 192 -19.59 -2.35 17.63
CA ARG A 192 -20.76 -1.83 16.89
C ARG A 192 -20.95 -0.31 17.00
N SER A 193 -20.42 0.31 18.04
CA SER A 193 -20.42 1.77 18.17
C SER A 193 -19.68 2.48 17.03
N VAL A 194 -18.78 1.78 16.31
CA VAL A 194 -18.18 2.31 15.08
C VAL A 194 -19.21 2.38 13.96
N ASP A 195 -20.04 1.34 13.81
CA ASP A 195 -21.12 1.32 12.80
C ASP A 195 -22.10 2.47 13.05
N GLU A 196 -22.45 2.70 14.33
CA GLU A 196 -23.36 3.78 14.76
C GLU A 196 -22.75 5.16 14.46
N ALA A 197 -21.48 5.40 14.83
CA ALA A 197 -20.79 6.66 14.57
C ALA A 197 -20.67 6.96 13.07
N LEU A 198 -20.24 5.97 12.28
CA LEU A 198 -20.11 6.15 10.83
C LEU A 198 -21.47 6.31 10.14
N SER A 199 -22.51 5.61 10.60
CA SER A 199 -23.85 5.77 10.05
C SER A 199 -24.43 7.15 10.37
N ALA A 200 -24.19 7.67 11.57
CA ALA A 200 -24.59 9.02 11.95
C ALA A 200 -23.84 10.09 11.15
N GLY A 201 -22.51 9.92 10.92
CA GLY A 201 -21.75 10.77 10.04
C GLY A 201 -22.24 10.71 8.59
N ALA A 202 -22.47 9.50 8.05
CA ALA A 202 -22.94 9.29 6.68
C ALA A 202 -24.38 9.79 6.43
N SER A 203 -25.19 9.92 7.47
CA SER A 203 -26.55 10.52 7.38
C SER A 203 -26.56 12.05 7.53
N GLY A 204 -25.41 12.69 7.78
CA GLY A 204 -25.32 14.11 8.08
C GLY A 204 -25.80 14.49 9.49
N SER A 205 -26.07 13.50 10.36
CA SER A 205 -26.53 13.75 11.74
C SER A 205 -25.41 14.23 12.67
N LEU A 206 -24.16 14.01 12.30
CA LEU A 206 -22.96 14.47 13.00
C LEU A 206 -22.13 15.35 12.09
N GLY A 207 -21.61 16.46 12.64
CA GLY A 207 -20.52 17.22 12.02
C GLY A 207 -19.17 16.54 12.21
N ALA A 208 -18.13 17.05 11.55
CA ALA A 208 -16.80 16.44 11.60
C ALA A 208 -16.22 16.35 13.02
N ALA A 209 -16.40 17.38 13.85
CA ALA A 209 -15.95 17.40 15.24
C ALA A 209 -16.68 16.35 16.08
N GLU A 210 -18.01 16.27 15.92
CA GLU A 210 -18.83 15.30 16.64
C GLU A 210 -18.52 13.86 16.22
N LEU A 211 -18.24 13.64 14.95
CA LEU A 211 -17.77 12.35 14.43
C LEU A 211 -16.41 11.97 15.01
N ALA A 212 -15.48 12.94 15.10
CA ALA A 212 -14.18 12.72 15.73
C ALA A 212 -14.31 12.31 17.19
N ASP A 213 -15.17 13.00 17.95
CA ASP A 213 -15.39 12.71 19.36
C ASP A 213 -16.10 11.35 19.55
N ALA A 214 -17.09 11.04 18.73
CA ALA A 214 -17.75 9.74 18.74
C ALA A 214 -16.75 8.60 18.52
N LEU A 215 -15.89 8.70 17.49
CA LEU A 215 -14.88 7.68 17.19
C LEU A 215 -13.79 7.59 18.26
N ARG A 216 -13.36 8.71 18.84
CA ARG A 216 -12.31 8.76 19.87
C ARG A 216 -12.75 8.12 21.20
N THR A 217 -14.03 8.22 21.51
CA THR A 217 -14.59 7.67 22.75
C THR A 217 -14.87 6.17 22.69
N ILE A 218 -14.76 5.54 21.52
CA ILE A 218 -14.98 4.10 21.37
C ILE A 218 -13.86 3.33 22.06
N PRO A 219 -14.18 2.51 23.09
CA PRO A 219 -13.19 1.71 23.75
C PRO A 219 -12.71 0.60 22.80
N TYR A 220 -11.47 0.71 22.35
CA TYR A 220 -10.81 -0.34 21.61
C TYR A 220 -9.85 -1.09 22.51
N SER A 221 -10.10 -2.38 22.69
CA SER A 221 -9.12 -3.30 23.26
C SER A 221 -8.60 -4.15 22.12
N PRO A 222 -7.30 -4.05 21.76
CA PRO A 222 -6.73 -4.93 20.75
C PRO A 222 -7.04 -6.38 21.12
N PRO A 223 -7.33 -7.25 20.14
CA PRO A 223 -7.49 -8.67 20.39
C PRO A 223 -6.32 -9.13 21.25
N ARG A 224 -6.59 -9.75 22.39
CA ARG A 224 -5.52 -10.32 23.19
C ARG A 224 -4.82 -11.33 22.32
N ASP A 225 -3.53 -11.15 22.09
CA ASP A 225 -2.70 -12.12 21.39
C ASP A 225 -3.01 -13.52 21.92
N VAL A 226 -3.58 -14.37 21.10
CA VAL A 226 -3.97 -15.75 21.43
C VAL A 226 -2.71 -16.62 21.68
N LYS A 227 -1.51 -16.03 21.63
CA LYS A 227 -0.25 -16.66 22.04
C LYS A 227 -0.25 -17.22 23.48
N ALA A 228 -1.23 -16.85 24.30
CA ALA A 228 -1.34 -17.36 25.68
C ALA A 228 -2.15 -18.65 25.82
N MET A 229 -2.75 -19.22 24.77
CA MET A 229 -3.58 -20.43 24.88
C MET A 229 -2.84 -21.79 24.69
N TRP A 230 -1.56 -21.77 24.44
CA TRP A 230 -0.76 -22.97 24.47
C TRP A 230 -0.23 -23.22 25.90
N SER A 231 -1.18 -23.33 26.86
CA SER A 231 -0.79 -23.89 28.15
C SER A 231 -0.42 -25.36 27.95
N PRO A 232 0.52 -25.92 28.73
CA PRO A 232 0.86 -27.36 28.63
C PRO A 232 -0.34 -28.28 28.72
N ARG A 233 -1.43 -27.83 29.39
CA ARG A 233 -2.72 -28.54 29.48
C ARG A 233 -3.53 -28.51 28.18
N GLY A 234 -3.51 -27.40 27.42
CA GLY A 234 -4.16 -27.30 26.10
C GLY A 234 -3.48 -28.19 25.08
N LEU A 235 -2.15 -28.30 25.13
CA LEU A 235 -1.37 -29.19 24.27
C LEU A 235 -1.69 -30.68 24.56
N VAL A 236 -1.89 -31.04 25.81
CA VAL A 236 -2.29 -32.40 26.21
C VAL A 236 -3.72 -32.72 25.72
N VAL A 237 -4.65 -31.78 25.83
CA VAL A 237 -6.02 -31.96 25.33
C VAL A 237 -6.05 -32.07 23.80
N PHE A 238 -5.28 -31.24 23.09
CA PHE A 238 -5.16 -31.31 21.63
C PHE A 238 -4.51 -32.63 21.19
N ALA A 239 -3.44 -33.05 21.84
CA ALA A 239 -2.80 -34.35 21.58
C ALA A 239 -3.75 -35.54 21.86
N ALA A 240 -4.57 -35.43 22.91
CA ALA A 240 -5.58 -36.47 23.20
C ALA A 240 -6.69 -36.54 22.14
N ILE A 241 -7.14 -35.39 21.62
CA ILE A 241 -8.13 -35.32 20.54
C ILE A 241 -7.55 -35.87 19.24
N VAL A 242 -6.33 -35.50 18.87
CA VAL A 242 -5.65 -36.04 17.67
C VAL A 242 -5.39 -37.54 17.81
N GLY A 243 -4.99 -38.00 19.02
CA GLY A 243 -4.83 -39.42 19.30
C GLY A 243 -6.14 -40.22 19.19
N ALA A 244 -7.25 -39.64 19.64
CA ALA A 244 -8.57 -40.26 19.51
C ALA A 244 -9.06 -40.35 18.03
N ILE A 245 -8.78 -39.27 17.25
CA ILE A 245 -9.11 -39.28 15.80
C ILE A 245 -8.26 -40.31 15.04
N LEU A 246 -6.96 -40.42 15.35
CA LEU A 246 -6.09 -41.44 14.77
C LEU A 246 -6.49 -42.86 15.18
N ALA A 247 -6.92 -43.07 16.43
CA ALA A 247 -7.44 -44.38 16.87
C ALA A 247 -8.75 -44.74 16.17
N LEU A 248 -9.65 -43.79 15.96
CA LEU A 248 -10.88 -44.00 15.18
C LEU A 248 -10.58 -44.26 13.71
N ALA A 249 -9.58 -43.60 13.11
CA ALA A 249 -9.15 -43.86 11.73
C ALA A 249 -8.56 -45.26 11.58
N THR A 250 -7.77 -45.76 12.57
CA THR A 250 -7.20 -47.13 12.53
C THR A 250 -8.27 -48.19 12.72
N ILE A 251 -9.34 -47.96 13.51
CA ILE A 251 -10.47 -48.84 13.63
C ILE A 251 -11.29 -48.86 12.32
N GLY A 252 -11.46 -47.72 11.66
CA GLY A 252 -12.12 -47.62 10.34
C GLY A 252 -11.38 -48.37 9.23
N PHE A 253 -10.06 -48.50 9.33
CA PHE A 253 -9.23 -49.22 8.33
C PHE A 253 -9.26 -50.76 8.53
N ALA A 254 -9.77 -51.23 9.65
CA ALA A 254 -9.91 -52.69 9.93
C ALA A 254 -11.27 -53.26 9.49
N ILE A 255 -12.17 -52.44 8.93
CA ILE A 255 -13.40 -52.86 8.31
C ILE A 255 -13.11 -53.08 6.82
N ASP A 256 -13.24 -54.32 6.38
CA ASP A 256 -13.05 -54.76 4.99
C ASP A 256 -13.98 -53.96 4.06
N ILE A 257 -13.41 -52.96 3.35
CA ILE A 257 -14.16 -52.13 2.41
C ILE A 257 -14.16 -52.89 1.07
N ASP A 258 -15.33 -53.34 0.65
CA ASP A 258 -15.55 -53.95 -0.66
C ASP A 258 -15.05 -52.97 -1.76
N PRO A 259 -14.01 -53.33 -2.54
CA PRO A 259 -13.44 -52.45 -3.57
C PRO A 259 -14.38 -52.15 -4.73
N ASP A 260 -15.50 -52.88 -4.87
CA ASP A 260 -16.47 -52.70 -5.97
C ASP A 260 -17.67 -51.80 -5.59
N SER A 261 -17.62 -51.10 -4.47
CA SER A 261 -18.69 -50.20 -4.04
C SER A 261 -18.77 -48.94 -4.91
N PRO A 262 -19.91 -48.67 -5.60
CA PRO A 262 -20.03 -47.55 -6.55
C PRO A 262 -20.04 -46.16 -5.90
N PHE A 263 -19.94 -46.06 -4.58
CA PHE A 263 -19.96 -44.78 -3.84
C PHE A 263 -18.58 -44.16 -3.58
N LEU A 264 -17.48 -44.85 -3.96
CA LEU A 264 -16.13 -44.41 -3.61
C LEU A 264 -15.35 -43.73 -4.76
N TYR A 265 -15.87 -43.73 -5.98
CA TYR A 265 -15.22 -43.09 -7.10
C TYR A 265 -16.16 -42.08 -7.78
N PRO A 266 -15.84 -40.77 -7.78
CA PRO A 266 -16.54 -39.87 -8.67
C PRO A 266 -16.26 -40.25 -10.13
N ALA A 267 -17.30 -40.30 -10.96
CA ALA A 267 -17.18 -40.59 -12.39
C ALA A 267 -16.10 -39.69 -13.01
N ALA A 268 -15.23 -40.29 -13.84
CA ALA A 268 -14.21 -39.57 -14.58
C ALA A 268 -14.84 -38.43 -15.37
N PRO A 269 -14.21 -37.24 -15.40
CA PRO A 269 -14.71 -36.12 -16.19
C PRO A 269 -14.82 -36.52 -17.66
N ALA A 270 -15.97 -36.28 -18.28
CA ALA A 270 -16.16 -36.48 -19.71
C ALA A 270 -15.08 -35.70 -20.47
N GLU A 271 -14.39 -36.40 -21.40
CA GLU A 271 -13.45 -35.80 -22.32
C GLU A 271 -14.12 -34.62 -23.05
N ARG A 272 -13.59 -33.40 -22.83
CA ARG A 272 -14.01 -32.24 -23.60
C ARG A 272 -13.48 -32.37 -25.02
N GLN A 273 -14.39 -32.41 -25.94
CA GLN A 273 -14.11 -32.25 -27.36
C GLN A 273 -13.30 -30.95 -27.58
N PRO A 274 -12.24 -30.96 -28.41
CA PRO A 274 -11.46 -29.75 -28.67
C PRO A 274 -12.34 -28.67 -29.28
N ALA A 275 -12.37 -27.51 -28.67
CA ALA A 275 -12.99 -26.33 -29.26
C ALA A 275 -12.21 -25.92 -30.51
N ALA A 276 -12.93 -25.50 -31.56
CA ALA A 276 -12.37 -24.94 -32.78
C ALA A 276 -11.44 -23.76 -32.46
N PRO A 277 -10.36 -23.55 -33.24
CA PRO A 277 -9.40 -22.51 -32.96
C PRO A 277 -10.06 -21.13 -33.01
N ALA A 278 -9.99 -20.41 -31.88
CA ALA A 278 -10.36 -19.01 -31.81
C ALA A 278 -9.36 -18.21 -32.64
N THR A 279 -9.87 -17.35 -33.50
CA THR A 279 -9.09 -16.39 -34.30
C THR A 279 -8.37 -15.47 -33.31
N THR A 280 -7.06 -15.61 -33.22
CA THR A 280 -6.18 -14.71 -32.45
C THR A 280 -6.20 -13.33 -33.10
N ILE A 281 -6.75 -12.37 -32.38
CA ILE A 281 -6.49 -10.96 -32.64
C ILE A 281 -5.02 -10.73 -32.23
N PRO A 282 -4.17 -10.14 -33.07
CA PRO A 282 -2.80 -9.87 -32.67
C PRO A 282 -2.80 -8.90 -31.48
N VAL A 283 -2.34 -9.38 -30.33
CA VAL A 283 -1.95 -8.53 -29.22
C VAL A 283 -0.76 -7.71 -29.72
N VAL A 284 -0.94 -6.41 -29.82
CA VAL A 284 0.17 -5.48 -30.00
C VAL A 284 0.96 -5.55 -28.69
N GLU A 285 2.07 -6.28 -28.73
CA GLU A 285 3.04 -6.31 -27.66
C GLU A 285 3.52 -4.88 -27.44
N ALA A 286 3.30 -4.35 -26.26
CA ALA A 286 3.89 -3.08 -25.85
C ALA A 286 5.42 -3.21 -26.04
N PRO A 287 6.12 -2.17 -26.50
CA PRO A 287 7.56 -2.24 -26.65
C PRO A 287 8.16 -2.67 -25.29
N ALA A 288 8.99 -3.71 -25.32
CA ALA A 288 9.71 -4.14 -24.14
C ALA A 288 10.57 -2.97 -23.65
N ASP A 289 10.31 -2.51 -22.42
CA ASP A 289 11.16 -1.48 -21.80
C ASP A 289 12.58 -2.06 -21.73
N VAL A 290 13.53 -1.34 -22.31
CA VAL A 290 14.94 -1.76 -22.32
C VAL A 290 15.48 -1.57 -20.92
N SER A 291 15.78 -2.67 -20.22
CA SER A 291 16.47 -2.60 -18.92
C SER A 291 17.94 -2.21 -19.13
N ILE A 292 18.48 -1.43 -18.20
CA ILE A 292 19.91 -1.13 -18.17
C ILE A 292 20.67 -2.22 -17.40
N ALA A 293 21.96 -2.38 -17.70
CA ALA A 293 22.81 -3.31 -16.98
C ALA A 293 22.86 -2.97 -15.49
N ALA A 294 22.77 -4.00 -14.66
CA ALA A 294 22.75 -3.86 -13.22
C ALA A 294 23.63 -4.91 -12.56
N SER A 295 24.09 -4.62 -11.36
CA SER A 295 24.68 -5.59 -10.45
C SER A 295 23.91 -5.64 -9.14
N ALA A 296 23.91 -6.82 -8.49
CA ALA A 296 23.25 -7.03 -7.21
C ALA A 296 24.22 -7.64 -6.21
N VAL A 297 24.14 -7.16 -4.97
CA VAL A 297 24.89 -7.69 -3.82
C VAL A 297 23.91 -7.94 -2.69
N ALA A 298 23.98 -9.10 -2.06
CA ALA A 298 23.14 -9.42 -0.90
C ALA A 298 23.47 -8.49 0.26
N TYR A 299 22.44 -8.14 1.01
CA TYR A 299 22.54 -7.15 2.08
C TYR A 299 21.83 -7.63 3.35
N ASP A 300 22.62 -8.02 4.33
CA ASP A 300 22.18 -8.50 5.66
C ASP A 300 22.96 -7.84 6.80
N PRO A 301 22.83 -6.52 7.00
CA PRO A 301 23.59 -5.80 8.03
C PRO A 301 23.09 -6.06 9.46
N LEU A 302 21.97 -6.74 9.63
CA LEU A 302 21.35 -7.03 10.93
C LEU A 302 21.49 -8.50 11.35
N GLY A 303 22.12 -9.32 10.49
CA GLY A 303 22.44 -10.71 10.73
C GLY A 303 23.96 -10.96 10.78
N ASP A 304 24.40 -12.04 10.16
CA ASP A 304 25.82 -12.41 10.06
C ASP A 304 26.52 -11.86 8.79
N GLY A 305 25.80 -11.11 7.97
CA GLY A 305 26.26 -10.55 6.70
C GLY A 305 26.21 -11.54 5.54
N VAL A 306 25.65 -12.72 5.73
CA VAL A 306 25.52 -13.76 4.70
C VAL A 306 24.04 -13.97 4.39
N GLU A 307 23.64 -13.80 3.13
CA GLU A 307 22.29 -14.00 2.65
C GLU A 307 22.34 -14.59 1.23
N ASN A 308 22.94 -15.78 1.10
CA ASN A 308 23.20 -16.44 -0.19
C ASN A 308 23.91 -15.53 -1.21
N ASN A 309 24.98 -14.87 -0.77
CA ASN A 309 25.68 -13.81 -1.49
C ASN A 309 26.15 -14.25 -2.89
N ASP A 310 26.54 -15.52 -3.04
CA ASP A 310 27.08 -16.06 -4.31
C ASP A 310 26.03 -16.09 -5.43
N SER A 311 24.74 -16.09 -5.08
CA SER A 311 23.62 -16.11 -6.04
C SER A 311 22.97 -14.75 -6.27
N ALA A 312 23.44 -13.69 -5.60
CA ALA A 312 22.82 -12.36 -5.69
C ALA A 312 22.74 -11.82 -7.14
N GLY A 313 23.75 -12.11 -7.95
CA GLY A 313 23.77 -11.74 -9.37
C GLY A 313 22.66 -12.36 -10.23
N ALA A 314 22.13 -13.53 -9.81
CA ALA A 314 21.03 -14.19 -10.50
C ALA A 314 19.70 -13.41 -10.44
N ALA A 315 19.60 -12.42 -9.53
CA ALA A 315 18.43 -11.54 -9.47
C ALA A 315 18.42 -10.44 -10.54
N VAL A 316 19.52 -10.23 -11.28
CA VAL A 316 19.66 -9.14 -12.27
C VAL A 316 20.29 -9.62 -13.59
N ASP A 317 20.36 -10.93 -13.83
CA ASP A 317 20.96 -11.50 -15.04
C ASP A 317 20.00 -11.55 -16.24
N GLY A 318 18.73 -11.18 -16.03
CA GLY A 318 17.67 -11.19 -17.04
C GLY A 318 17.12 -12.58 -17.37
N ASP A 319 17.58 -13.64 -16.70
CA ASP A 319 17.09 -14.99 -16.87
C ASP A 319 16.17 -15.38 -15.71
N ARG A 320 14.85 -15.30 -15.91
CA ARG A 320 13.84 -15.66 -14.90
C ARG A 320 13.84 -17.12 -14.47
N SER A 321 14.69 -17.97 -15.09
CA SER A 321 14.87 -19.36 -14.65
C SER A 321 15.93 -19.48 -13.55
N THR A 322 16.74 -18.47 -13.34
CA THR A 322 17.66 -18.32 -12.22
C THR A 322 17.02 -17.44 -11.14
N SER A 323 17.57 -17.43 -9.94
CA SER A 323 17.06 -16.58 -8.86
C SER A 323 18.06 -16.42 -7.73
N TRP A 324 17.99 -15.27 -7.06
CA TRP A 324 18.51 -15.16 -5.71
C TRP A 324 17.43 -15.63 -4.73
N GLN A 325 17.82 -16.35 -3.69
CA GLN A 325 16.93 -16.82 -2.63
C GLN A 325 17.46 -16.33 -1.29
N THR A 326 16.58 -15.84 -0.42
CA THR A 326 16.96 -15.54 0.97
C THR A 326 17.39 -16.81 1.70
N GLU A 327 18.04 -16.68 2.83
CA GLU A 327 18.16 -17.80 3.76
C GLU A 327 16.77 -18.30 4.19
N ARG A 328 16.76 -19.51 4.76
CA ARG A 328 15.53 -20.15 5.27
C ARG A 328 15.43 -19.89 6.76
N TYR A 329 14.39 -19.20 7.18
CA TYR A 329 14.12 -18.87 8.57
C TYR A 329 13.05 -19.80 9.13
N THR A 330 13.22 -20.20 10.40
CA THR A 330 12.25 -21.04 11.13
C THR A 330 11.10 -20.23 11.71
N ASP A 331 11.29 -18.92 11.85
CA ASP A 331 10.31 -17.98 12.39
C ASP A 331 10.11 -16.82 11.40
N PRO A 332 9.00 -16.09 11.49
CA PRO A 332 8.77 -14.90 10.64
C PRO A 332 9.94 -13.92 10.76
N LEU A 333 10.42 -13.41 9.61
CA LEU A 333 11.60 -12.53 9.55
C LEU A 333 11.52 -11.35 10.53
N SER A 334 10.34 -10.74 10.65
CA SER A 334 10.08 -9.61 11.55
C SER A 334 10.29 -9.93 13.05
N THR A 335 10.34 -11.19 13.45
CA THR A 335 10.64 -11.62 14.83
C THR A 335 12.14 -11.81 15.06
N ILE A 336 12.92 -11.91 13.99
CA ILE A 336 14.36 -12.18 14.02
C ILE A 336 15.15 -10.90 13.75
N LYS A 337 14.81 -10.20 12.65
CA LYS A 337 15.46 -8.96 12.21
C LYS A 337 14.51 -8.14 11.33
N ALA A 338 14.83 -6.86 11.14
CA ALA A 338 13.96 -5.93 10.41
C ALA A 338 13.84 -6.24 8.91
N GLY A 339 14.72 -7.08 8.36
CA GLY A 339 14.69 -7.47 6.96
C GLY A 339 16.01 -8.00 6.45
N VAL A 340 16.03 -8.34 5.16
CA VAL A 340 17.19 -8.72 4.34
C VAL A 340 16.97 -8.23 2.92
N GLY A 341 18.00 -8.14 2.07
CA GLY A 341 17.73 -7.66 0.72
C GLY A 341 18.91 -7.69 -0.23
N LEU A 342 18.76 -6.91 -1.30
CA LEU A 342 19.75 -6.74 -2.36
C LEU A 342 20.07 -5.25 -2.53
N VAL A 343 21.33 -4.92 -2.55
CA VAL A 343 21.83 -3.63 -3.06
C VAL A 343 22.03 -3.76 -4.56
N LEU A 344 21.35 -2.90 -5.31
CA LEU A 344 21.34 -2.88 -6.76
C LEU A 344 22.11 -1.65 -7.25
N THR A 345 23.04 -1.84 -8.17
CA THR A 345 23.77 -0.75 -8.82
C THR A 345 23.45 -0.76 -10.30
N ALA A 346 22.99 0.38 -10.83
CA ALA A 346 22.64 0.56 -12.22
C ALA A 346 23.73 1.34 -12.97
N ASP A 347 23.91 1.04 -14.25
CA ASP A 347 24.83 1.78 -15.14
C ASP A 347 24.19 3.07 -15.71
N GLY A 348 23.40 3.78 -14.92
CA GLY A 348 22.74 5.03 -15.28
C GLY A 348 21.49 5.31 -14.47
N PRO A 349 20.81 6.45 -14.74
CA PRO A 349 19.60 6.81 -14.05
C PRO A 349 18.46 5.85 -14.41
N ILE A 350 17.67 5.46 -13.42
CA ILE A 350 16.47 4.63 -13.61
C ILE A 350 15.21 5.40 -13.26
N SER A 351 14.09 5.04 -13.89
CA SER A 351 12.77 5.62 -13.64
C SER A 351 11.77 4.60 -13.06
N ALA A 352 12.08 3.31 -13.18
CA ALA A 352 11.29 2.24 -12.58
C ALA A 352 12.15 1.03 -12.20
N ILE A 353 11.65 0.25 -11.25
CA ILE A 353 12.18 -1.05 -10.86
C ILE A 353 11.07 -2.08 -11.07
N GLU A 354 11.34 -3.09 -11.88
CA GLU A 354 10.46 -4.23 -12.06
C GLU A 354 11.01 -5.42 -11.30
N ILE A 355 10.17 -6.07 -10.51
CA ILE A 355 10.56 -7.15 -9.62
C ILE A 355 9.68 -8.36 -9.90
N THR A 356 10.31 -9.49 -10.17
CA THR A 356 9.66 -10.80 -10.28
C THR A 356 10.19 -11.71 -9.17
N GLY A 357 9.31 -12.21 -8.32
CA GLY A 357 9.72 -13.03 -7.18
C GLY A 357 8.56 -13.75 -6.51
N SER A 358 8.83 -14.32 -5.34
CA SER A 358 7.81 -15.04 -4.55
C SER A 358 6.66 -14.11 -4.19
N PRO A 359 5.40 -14.44 -4.56
CA PRO A 359 4.24 -13.67 -4.14
C PRO A 359 4.16 -13.55 -2.61
N ASP A 360 3.45 -12.52 -2.14
CA ASP A 360 3.26 -12.19 -0.71
C ASP A 360 4.54 -11.77 0.03
N THR A 361 5.66 -11.59 -0.68
CA THR A 361 6.89 -10.99 -0.11
C THR A 361 6.68 -9.48 0.05
N ARG A 362 6.77 -8.96 1.27
CA ARG A 362 6.74 -7.51 1.52
C ARG A 362 8.13 -6.92 1.35
N TYR A 363 8.19 -5.77 0.71
CA TYR A 363 9.46 -5.09 0.47
C TYR A 363 9.35 -3.59 0.65
N SER A 364 10.50 -2.95 0.86
CA SER A 364 10.70 -1.52 0.67
C SER A 364 11.84 -1.27 -0.31
N ILE A 365 11.78 -0.12 -0.98
CA ILE A 365 12.83 0.36 -1.87
C ILE A 365 13.49 1.56 -1.20
N GLY A 366 14.81 1.48 -1.07
CA GLY A 366 15.66 2.57 -0.61
C GLY A 366 16.57 3.07 -1.71
N TRP A 367 17.02 4.31 -1.61
CA TRP A 367 17.99 4.92 -2.49
C TRP A 367 19.12 5.57 -1.70
N ALA A 368 20.35 5.52 -2.24
CA ALA A 368 21.49 6.27 -1.74
C ALA A 368 22.43 6.63 -2.93
N SER A 369 23.25 7.66 -2.75
CA SER A 369 24.30 8.00 -3.75
C SER A 369 25.43 6.97 -3.80
N GLU A 370 25.67 6.30 -2.67
CA GLU A 370 26.67 5.24 -2.48
C GLU A 370 26.10 4.19 -1.52
N PRO A 371 26.60 2.93 -1.53
CA PRO A 371 26.16 1.92 -0.58
C PRO A 371 26.36 2.37 0.86
N VAL A 372 25.32 2.26 1.69
CA VAL A 372 25.35 2.64 3.11
C VAL A 372 25.25 1.41 4.01
N PRO A 373 25.91 1.42 5.18
CA PRO A 373 26.09 0.22 6.00
C PRO A 373 24.84 -0.17 6.79
N THR A 374 23.92 0.79 7.06
CA THR A 374 22.74 0.51 7.89
C THR A 374 21.45 0.74 7.13
N PRO A 375 20.38 -0.07 7.36
CA PRO A 375 19.10 0.11 6.69
C PRO A 375 18.45 1.48 6.95
N ALA A 376 18.73 2.10 8.08
CA ALA A 376 18.18 3.41 8.45
C ALA A 376 18.78 4.58 7.65
N ASP A 377 19.96 4.39 7.07
CA ASP A 377 20.64 5.44 6.30
C ASP A 377 20.18 5.48 4.82
N TRP A 378 19.43 4.46 4.37
CA TRP A 378 18.83 4.47 3.05
C TRP A 378 17.64 5.41 3.01
N ARG A 379 17.62 6.28 2.00
CA ARG A 379 16.47 7.16 1.76
C ARG A 379 15.29 6.32 1.26
N PRO A 380 14.16 6.28 1.98
CA PRO A 380 13.01 5.50 1.56
C PRO A 380 12.41 6.07 0.26
N VAL A 381 12.12 5.21 -0.70
CA VAL A 381 11.52 5.55 -1.99
C VAL A 381 10.11 4.98 -2.11
N GLY A 382 9.89 3.78 -1.61
CA GLY A 382 8.57 3.16 -1.63
C GLY A 382 8.53 1.80 -0.93
N THR A 383 7.34 1.25 -0.82
CA THR A 383 7.07 -0.06 -0.25
C THR A 383 6.07 -0.80 -1.10
N GLY A 384 6.02 -2.12 -1.02
CA GLY A 384 5.08 -2.92 -1.79
C GLY A 384 5.01 -4.38 -1.32
N ILE A 385 4.18 -5.13 -2.03
CA ILE A 385 4.07 -6.59 -1.91
C ILE A 385 4.28 -7.16 -3.31
N LEU A 386 5.08 -8.20 -3.44
CA LEU A 386 5.23 -8.89 -4.70
C LEU A 386 3.95 -9.67 -5.03
N LEU A 387 3.47 -9.49 -6.23
CA LEU A 387 2.31 -10.20 -6.78
C LEU A 387 2.77 -11.35 -7.69
N THR A 388 1.86 -12.22 -8.06
CA THR A 388 2.13 -13.22 -9.09
C THR A 388 2.46 -12.52 -10.42
N GLY A 389 3.64 -12.77 -10.95
CA GLY A 389 4.19 -12.10 -12.14
C GLY A 389 5.16 -10.99 -11.78
N THR A 390 5.22 -9.95 -12.61
CA THR A 390 6.14 -8.82 -12.44
C THR A 390 5.42 -7.66 -11.73
N THR A 391 6.03 -7.16 -10.66
CA THR A 391 5.58 -5.97 -9.94
C THR A 391 6.44 -4.79 -10.35
N ARG A 392 5.85 -3.71 -10.87
CA ARG A 392 6.56 -2.49 -11.28
C ARG A 392 6.42 -1.40 -10.23
N HIS A 393 7.54 -0.83 -9.85
CA HIS A 393 7.63 0.28 -8.91
C HIS A 393 8.28 1.49 -9.59
N GLN A 394 7.54 2.59 -9.68
CA GLN A 394 8.08 3.84 -10.26
C GLN A 394 8.98 4.51 -9.24
N VAL A 395 10.15 4.96 -9.71
CA VAL A 395 11.12 5.68 -8.89
C VAL A 395 11.49 6.99 -9.57
N PRO A 396 11.92 8.01 -8.81
CA PRO A 396 12.43 9.24 -9.42
C PRO A 396 13.63 8.92 -10.31
N PRO A 397 13.73 9.45 -11.54
CA PRO A 397 14.90 9.27 -12.39
C PRO A 397 16.15 9.79 -11.67
N THR A 398 16.98 8.89 -11.22
CA THR A 398 18.14 9.23 -10.37
C THR A 398 19.24 8.22 -10.58
N GLU A 399 20.49 8.69 -10.64
CA GLU A 399 21.69 7.86 -10.54
C GLU A 399 21.95 7.51 -9.09
N GLY A 400 22.54 6.34 -8.82
CA GLY A 400 22.92 5.89 -7.51
C GLY A 400 22.68 4.41 -7.30
N VAL A 401 22.65 4.00 -6.05
CA VAL A 401 22.42 2.62 -5.64
C VAL A 401 21.02 2.48 -5.03
N TRP A 402 20.45 1.31 -5.22
CA TRP A 402 19.08 1.02 -4.80
C TRP A 402 19.08 -0.17 -3.85
N LEU A 403 18.27 -0.12 -2.83
CA LEU A 403 18.07 -1.23 -1.90
C LEU A 403 16.68 -1.82 -2.16
N LEU A 404 16.64 -3.10 -2.52
CA LEU A 404 15.43 -3.91 -2.41
C LEU A 404 15.48 -4.60 -1.05
N TRP A 405 14.69 -4.13 -0.09
CA TRP A 405 14.69 -4.58 1.29
C TRP A 405 13.44 -5.39 1.60
N LEU A 406 13.58 -6.69 1.81
CA LEU A 406 12.48 -7.60 2.11
C LEU A 406 12.20 -7.57 3.61
N THR A 407 11.00 -7.19 4.00
CA THR A 407 10.59 -7.01 5.41
C THR A 407 9.75 -8.16 5.94
N GLU A 408 9.03 -8.87 5.06
CA GLU A 408 8.29 -10.08 5.39
C GLU A 408 8.46 -11.11 4.26
N LEU A 409 8.66 -12.35 4.65
CA LEU A 409 8.83 -13.47 3.73
C LEU A 409 7.61 -14.40 3.81
N PRO A 410 7.12 -14.94 2.67
CA PRO A 410 5.97 -15.82 2.67
C PRO A 410 6.26 -17.12 3.40
N PRO A 411 5.28 -17.64 4.17
CA PRO A 411 5.41 -18.95 4.80
C PRO A 411 5.41 -20.06 3.74
N GLN A 412 6.27 -21.04 3.91
CA GLN A 412 6.37 -22.20 3.03
C GLN A 412 5.59 -23.38 3.59
N PRO A 413 5.22 -24.38 2.75
CA PRO A 413 4.48 -25.55 3.20
C PRO A 413 5.18 -26.38 4.30
N ASP A 414 6.52 -26.26 4.41
CA ASP A 414 7.32 -26.92 5.43
C ASP A 414 7.41 -26.13 6.76
N GLY A 415 6.72 -24.98 6.82
CA GLY A 415 6.72 -24.09 7.98
C GLY A 415 7.90 -23.13 8.05
N SER A 416 8.82 -23.14 7.09
CA SER A 416 9.89 -22.15 6.98
C SER A 416 9.42 -20.87 6.29
N PHE A 417 10.23 -19.82 6.39
CA PHE A 417 9.99 -18.51 5.76
C PHE A 417 11.18 -18.17 4.86
N TRP A 418 10.94 -18.01 3.57
CA TRP A 418 11.94 -17.59 2.59
C TRP A 418 11.27 -17.08 1.32
N ALA A 419 12.01 -16.29 0.54
CA ALA A 419 11.56 -15.76 -0.74
C ALA A 419 12.62 -15.93 -1.82
N GLN A 420 12.18 -16.02 -3.07
CA GLN A 420 13.02 -15.96 -4.27
C GLN A 420 12.76 -14.65 -4.99
N ILE A 421 13.83 -14.05 -5.50
CA ILE A 421 13.78 -12.96 -6.47
C ILE A 421 14.36 -13.50 -7.78
N ALA A 422 13.47 -13.72 -8.74
CA ALA A 422 13.82 -14.32 -10.01
C ALA A 422 14.36 -13.30 -11.02
N ASP A 423 13.91 -12.03 -10.93
CA ASP A 423 14.41 -10.96 -11.78
C ASP A 423 14.13 -9.59 -11.17
N VAL A 424 15.10 -8.70 -11.29
CA VAL A 424 14.96 -7.26 -11.01
C VAL A 424 15.48 -6.50 -12.21
N SER A 425 14.57 -5.92 -12.97
CA SER A 425 14.92 -5.10 -14.13
C SER A 425 14.89 -3.63 -13.75
N LEU A 426 16.00 -2.92 -13.99
CA LEU A 426 16.12 -1.48 -13.77
C LEU A 426 15.84 -0.75 -15.08
N ILE A 427 14.78 0.07 -15.09
CA ILE A 427 14.24 0.73 -16.30
C ILE A 427 14.68 2.20 -16.30
N PRO A 428 15.34 2.68 -17.37
CA PRO A 428 15.85 4.05 -17.50
C PRO A 428 14.76 5.12 -17.59
#